data_0c7f4b0fbf2942168d7993ba8e68fa0c
#
_entry.id   0c7f4b0fbf2942168d7993ba8e68fa0c
#
_cell.length_a   1.000
_cell.length_b   1.000
_cell.length_c   1.000
_cell.angle_alpha   90.00
_cell.angle_beta   90.00
_cell.angle_gamma   90.00
#
_symmetry.space_group_name_H-M   'P 1'
#
loop_
_entity.id
_entity.type
_entity.pdbx_description
1 polymer ?
#
loop_
_entity_poly.entity_id
_entity_poly.type
_entity_poly.pdbx_seq_one_letter_code
_entity_poly.pdbx_strand_id
1 'polypeptide(L)'
;MKIRLGLVLMLACGLGLAGCASGGGGSGGGAATGPSTPGGEALAQGERPRQTENTRAAQRYLNAGDDADEPGEARVHFEQALTSAMAAIAEDGRNPLAHRQAALANLALEDYSAAGTHFDHAAELRPIYEFEDQGIRERAWIDLYGRASPLVSAGDYEAAVPIFENANAIYSERPEAMVTLAQIQASLGNHDSALENIASALAIINSDKINEMDSTTAASWREQVEIMPTLRAQTFAAAGRFEEAVEAFRGLVAADPDDLISARNLAGILIQMGDEEGA
;
A
#
# COMPACT_ATOMS: atom_id res chain seq x y z
N MET A 1 -16.14 24.18 -1.44
CA MET A 1 -15.02 24.55 -0.56
C MET A 1 -13.77 23.93 -1.21
N LYS A 2 -12.94 24.76 -1.88
CA LYS A 2 -11.80 24.28 -2.69
C LYS A 2 -10.70 23.80 -1.73
N ILE A 3 -10.49 22.49 -1.63
CA ILE A 3 -9.33 21.91 -0.96
C ILE A 3 -8.19 22.00 -1.98
N ARG A 4 -7.31 22.97 -1.82
CA ARG A 4 -6.03 23.03 -2.53
C ARG A 4 -5.18 21.90 -1.97
N LEU A 5 -4.99 20.84 -2.75
CA LEU A 5 -3.98 19.84 -2.49
C LEU A 5 -2.62 20.50 -2.79
N GLY A 6 -2.15 21.29 -1.85
CA GLY A 6 -0.82 21.85 -1.92
C GLY A 6 0.18 20.73 -1.67
N LEU A 7 0.64 20.09 -2.72
CA LEU A 7 1.79 19.20 -2.69
C LEU A 7 3.04 20.09 -2.46
N VAL A 8 3.28 20.45 -1.20
CA VAL A 8 4.54 21.14 -0.84
C VAL A 8 5.64 20.10 -0.90
N LEU A 9 6.22 19.96 -2.09
CA LEU A 9 7.46 19.23 -2.29
C LEU A 9 8.59 20.09 -1.71
N MET A 10 8.85 19.98 -0.39
CA MET A 10 10.10 20.50 0.17
C MET A 10 11.24 19.59 -0.31
N LEU A 11 11.76 19.92 -1.48
CA LEU A 11 13.05 19.40 -1.92
C LEU A 11 14.13 20.11 -1.08
N ALA A 12 14.55 19.49 0.02
CA ALA A 12 15.74 19.90 0.72
C ALA A 12 16.97 19.55 -0.13
N CYS A 13 17.30 20.42 -1.10
CA CYS A 13 18.61 20.43 -1.72
C CYS A 13 19.63 20.98 -0.72
N GLY A 14 20.16 20.09 0.12
CA GLY A 14 21.34 20.37 0.91
C GLY A 14 22.59 20.46 0.03
N LEU A 15 22.87 21.65 -0.52
CA LEU A 15 24.19 22.00 -1.05
C LEU A 15 25.13 22.25 0.12
N GLY A 16 25.82 21.18 0.57
CA GLY A 16 26.93 21.27 1.47
C GLY A 16 28.14 21.87 0.77
N LEU A 17 28.41 23.15 1.02
CA LEU A 17 29.69 23.81 0.72
C LEU A 17 30.79 23.15 1.56
N ALA A 18 31.72 22.46 0.88
CA ALA A 18 32.92 21.90 1.47
C ALA A 18 33.84 23.06 1.88
N GLY A 19 33.92 23.32 3.17
CA GLY A 19 34.99 24.15 3.78
C GLY A 19 36.21 23.27 4.02
N CYS A 20 37.33 23.54 3.33
CA CYS A 20 38.62 22.95 3.66
C CYS A 20 39.14 23.51 4.97
N ALA A 21 39.30 22.63 5.98
CA ALA A 21 40.19 22.89 7.11
C ALA A 21 41.15 21.72 7.24
N SER A 22 42.42 22.02 7.02
CA SER A 22 43.58 21.16 7.23
C SER A 22 43.82 20.93 8.73
N GLY A 23 44.07 19.68 9.14
CA GLY A 23 44.76 19.42 10.40
C GLY A 23 44.49 18.04 11.04
N GLY A 24 45.45 17.16 11.02
CA GLY A 24 45.72 16.20 12.09
C GLY A 24 45.17 14.78 11.94
N GLY A 25 46.06 13.82 11.74
CA GLY A 25 45.83 12.38 11.58
C GLY A 25 45.05 11.73 12.70
N GLY A 26 44.24 10.79 12.30
CA GLY A 26 43.59 9.79 13.13
C GLY A 26 42.97 8.74 12.21
N SER A 27 43.58 7.56 12.13
CA SER A 27 43.08 6.40 11.41
C SER A 27 41.82 5.86 12.10
N GLY A 28 40.66 6.34 11.70
CA GLY A 28 39.38 5.75 12.05
C GLY A 28 38.63 5.49 10.76
N GLY A 29 38.34 4.21 10.44
CA GLY A 29 37.56 3.83 9.29
C GLY A 29 36.17 4.48 9.36
N GLY A 30 35.97 5.54 8.58
CA GLY A 30 34.65 6.10 8.37
C GLY A 30 33.84 5.13 7.55
N ALA A 31 32.94 4.37 8.21
CA ALA A 31 31.86 3.72 7.52
C ALA A 31 31.12 4.79 6.71
N ALA A 32 31.09 4.65 5.38
CA ALA A 32 30.27 5.48 4.54
C ALA A 32 28.83 5.24 4.99
N THR A 33 28.21 6.25 5.61
CA THR A 33 26.82 6.19 6.01
C THR A 33 25.97 6.19 4.74
N GLY A 34 25.57 4.99 4.30
CA GLY A 34 24.58 4.79 3.25
C GLY A 34 23.22 5.31 3.71
N PRO A 35 22.21 5.24 2.83
CA PRO A 35 20.84 5.56 3.21
C PRO A 35 20.41 4.67 4.37
N SER A 36 19.63 5.22 5.29
CA SER A 36 19.10 4.51 6.45
C SER A 36 17.61 4.77 6.62
N THR A 37 16.92 3.84 7.27
CA THR A 37 15.52 4.02 7.68
C THR A 37 15.41 5.18 8.64
N PRO A 38 14.16 5.70 8.88
CA PRO A 38 13.90 6.66 9.96
C PRO A 38 14.34 6.16 11.35
N GLY A 39 14.36 4.83 11.56
CA GLY A 39 14.86 4.18 12.78
C GLY A 39 16.39 3.99 12.81
N GLY A 40 17.12 4.39 11.77
CA GLY A 40 18.58 4.34 11.73
C GLY A 40 19.16 3.03 11.19
N GLU A 41 18.37 2.07 10.74
CA GLU A 41 18.84 0.86 10.07
C GLU A 41 19.44 1.18 8.70
N ALA A 42 20.58 0.55 8.40
CA ALA A 42 21.25 0.75 7.11
C ALA A 42 20.44 0.09 5.97
N LEU A 43 20.07 0.88 4.99
CA LEU A 43 19.40 0.40 3.77
C LEU A 43 20.40 0.08 2.67
N ALA A 44 20.03 -0.87 1.81
CA ALA A 44 20.75 -1.09 0.57
C ALA A 44 20.77 0.21 -0.25
N GLN A 45 21.91 0.56 -0.84
CA GLN A 45 22.04 1.82 -1.60
C GLN A 45 21.14 1.84 -2.84
N GLY A 46 20.90 0.67 -3.44
CA GLY A 46 20.11 0.52 -4.64
C GLY A 46 20.73 1.22 -5.86
N GLU A 47 19.91 1.36 -6.91
CA GLU A 47 20.31 2.04 -8.14
C GLU A 47 20.46 3.56 -7.94
N ARG A 48 21.38 4.14 -8.68
CA ARG A 48 21.56 5.60 -8.66
C ARG A 48 20.52 6.29 -9.55
N PRO A 49 19.78 7.28 -9.04
CA PRO A 49 18.91 8.11 -9.87
C PRO A 49 19.71 8.80 -11.00
N ARG A 50 19.29 8.64 -12.24
CA ARG A 50 19.93 9.25 -13.40
C ARG A 50 19.10 10.41 -13.92
N GLN A 51 19.71 11.58 -13.99
CA GLN A 51 19.09 12.75 -14.58
C GLN A 51 19.38 12.78 -16.09
N THR A 52 18.41 12.35 -16.89
CA THR A 52 18.40 12.45 -18.35
C THR A 52 17.65 13.69 -18.80
N GLU A 53 17.59 13.97 -20.09
CA GLU A 53 16.74 15.03 -20.63
C GLU A 53 15.26 14.76 -20.31
N ASN A 54 14.82 13.50 -20.45
CA ASN A 54 13.46 13.08 -20.21
C ASN A 54 13.07 13.17 -18.72
N THR A 55 13.93 12.77 -17.76
CA THR A 55 13.64 12.97 -16.35
C THR A 55 13.58 14.44 -15.94
N ARG A 56 14.42 15.31 -16.55
CA ARG A 56 14.33 16.75 -16.31
C ARG A 56 13.05 17.35 -16.92
N ALA A 57 12.62 16.86 -18.08
CA ALA A 57 11.35 17.26 -18.68
C ALA A 57 10.17 16.84 -17.80
N ALA A 58 10.13 15.58 -17.34
CA ALA A 58 9.12 15.09 -16.43
C ALA A 58 9.02 15.96 -15.17
N GLN A 59 10.17 16.30 -14.55
CA GLN A 59 10.17 17.16 -13.35
C GLN A 59 9.63 18.56 -13.62
N ARG A 60 10.00 19.16 -14.76
CA ARG A 60 9.45 20.49 -15.13
C ARG A 60 7.93 20.45 -15.29
N TYR A 61 7.41 19.40 -15.92
CA TYR A 61 5.97 19.25 -16.12
C TYR A 61 5.22 18.91 -14.83
N LEU A 62 5.80 18.10 -13.92
CA LEU A 62 5.24 17.90 -12.59
C LEU A 62 5.10 19.24 -11.85
N ASN A 63 6.17 20.02 -11.81
CA ASN A 63 6.12 21.32 -11.15
C ASN A 63 5.11 22.28 -11.82
N ALA A 64 5.05 22.30 -13.15
CA ALA A 64 4.07 23.12 -13.87
C ALA A 64 2.62 22.69 -13.61
N GLY A 65 2.37 21.39 -13.43
CA GLY A 65 1.06 20.89 -13.04
C GLY A 65 0.66 21.29 -11.63
N ASP A 66 1.62 21.24 -10.69
CA ASP A 66 1.41 21.67 -9.31
C ASP A 66 1.17 23.19 -9.18
N ASP A 67 1.82 23.99 -10.04
CA ASP A 67 1.72 25.45 -10.06
C ASP A 67 0.50 25.98 -10.85
N ALA A 68 -0.17 25.12 -11.64
CA ALA A 68 -1.28 25.53 -12.49
C ALA A 68 -2.54 25.92 -11.68
N ASP A 69 -3.12 27.06 -12.04
CA ASP A 69 -4.34 27.56 -11.38
C ASP A 69 -5.61 26.81 -11.82
N GLU A 70 -5.64 26.35 -13.07
CA GLU A 70 -6.79 25.69 -13.67
C GLU A 70 -6.60 24.17 -13.73
N PRO A 71 -7.57 23.36 -13.25
CA PRO A 71 -7.45 21.89 -13.23
C PRO A 71 -7.18 21.27 -14.61
N GLY A 72 -7.74 21.88 -15.67
CA GLY A 72 -7.53 21.40 -17.04
C GLY A 72 -6.09 21.63 -17.54
N GLU A 73 -5.47 22.74 -17.16
CA GLU A 73 -4.07 23.03 -17.46
C GLU A 73 -3.15 22.11 -16.65
N ALA A 74 -3.40 21.94 -15.36
CA ALA A 74 -2.69 21.01 -14.50
C ALA A 74 -2.66 19.61 -15.10
N ARG A 75 -3.82 19.10 -15.54
CA ARG A 75 -3.94 17.79 -16.15
C ARG A 75 -3.06 17.63 -17.40
N VAL A 76 -3.04 18.62 -18.29
CA VAL A 76 -2.17 18.60 -19.49
C VAL A 76 -0.71 18.48 -19.10
N HIS A 77 -0.27 19.21 -18.08
CA HIS A 77 1.10 19.14 -17.60
C HIS A 77 1.42 17.76 -16.97
N PHE A 78 0.53 17.17 -16.21
CA PHE A 78 0.75 15.82 -15.66
C PHE A 78 0.78 14.74 -16.75
N GLU A 79 -0.03 14.84 -17.80
CA GLU A 79 0.05 13.95 -18.98
C GLU A 79 1.41 14.10 -19.73
N GLN A 80 1.94 15.33 -19.83
CA GLN A 80 3.28 15.58 -20.39
C GLN A 80 4.39 15.04 -19.48
N ALA A 81 4.22 15.17 -18.16
CA ALA A 81 5.13 14.59 -17.17
C ALA A 81 5.20 13.08 -17.30
N LEU A 82 4.02 12.42 -17.35
CA LEU A 82 3.93 10.96 -17.54
C LEU A 82 4.61 10.53 -18.85
N THR A 83 4.31 11.21 -19.96
CA THR A 83 4.93 10.92 -21.26
C THR A 83 6.46 11.00 -21.19
N SER A 84 6.99 12.03 -20.54
CA SER A 84 8.43 12.22 -20.38
C SER A 84 9.04 11.16 -19.45
N ALA A 85 8.38 10.83 -18.35
CA ALA A 85 8.84 9.80 -17.43
C ALA A 85 8.86 8.41 -18.10
N MET A 86 7.82 8.08 -18.88
CA MET A 86 7.76 6.82 -19.64
C MET A 86 8.85 6.75 -20.72
N ALA A 87 9.19 7.86 -21.37
CA ALA A 87 10.33 7.93 -22.28
C ALA A 87 11.66 7.66 -21.55
N ALA A 88 11.85 8.22 -20.34
CA ALA A 88 13.02 7.95 -19.53
C ALA A 88 13.11 6.47 -19.08
N ILE A 89 11.97 5.83 -18.76
CA ILE A 89 11.89 4.40 -18.45
C ILE A 89 12.26 3.56 -19.69
N ALA A 90 11.80 3.96 -20.88
CA ALA A 90 12.14 3.27 -22.11
C ALA A 90 13.64 3.36 -22.45
N GLU A 91 14.31 4.46 -22.08
CA GLU A 91 15.77 4.61 -22.21
C GLU A 91 16.53 3.75 -21.20
N ASP A 92 16.06 3.71 -19.97
CA ASP A 92 16.67 2.97 -18.87
C ASP A 92 15.60 2.54 -17.84
N GLY A 93 15.08 1.31 -18.00
CA GLY A 93 14.09 0.72 -17.11
C GLY A 93 14.57 0.48 -15.66
N ARG A 94 15.88 0.69 -15.38
CA ARG A 94 16.44 0.62 -14.02
C ARG A 94 16.68 2.00 -13.39
N ASN A 95 16.15 3.07 -13.98
CA ASN A 95 16.26 4.39 -13.40
C ASN A 95 15.14 4.65 -12.35
N PRO A 96 15.44 4.58 -11.05
CA PRO A 96 14.42 4.74 -10.00
C PRO A 96 13.76 6.13 -10.03
N LEU A 97 14.46 7.17 -10.50
CA LEU A 97 13.89 8.51 -10.63
C LEU A 97 12.79 8.56 -11.69
N ALA A 98 12.97 7.85 -12.81
CA ALA A 98 11.97 7.83 -13.89
C ALA A 98 10.68 7.14 -13.42
N HIS A 99 10.78 6.01 -12.70
CA HIS A 99 9.63 5.34 -12.10
C HIS A 99 8.93 6.23 -11.05
N ARG A 100 9.68 6.87 -10.17
CA ARG A 100 9.11 7.80 -9.18
C ARG A 100 8.35 8.96 -9.84
N GLN A 101 8.88 9.51 -10.92
CA GLN A 101 8.22 10.59 -11.67
C GLN A 101 6.95 10.10 -12.39
N ALA A 102 6.98 8.89 -12.96
CA ALA A 102 5.79 8.27 -13.52
C ALA A 102 4.72 8.02 -12.44
N ALA A 103 5.11 7.57 -11.25
CA ALA A 103 4.21 7.39 -10.11
C ALA A 103 3.53 8.70 -9.70
N LEU A 104 4.29 9.78 -9.55
CA LEU A 104 3.75 11.10 -9.18
C LEU A 104 2.79 11.65 -10.25
N ALA A 105 3.12 11.48 -11.53
CA ALA A 105 2.26 11.91 -12.62
C ALA A 105 0.95 11.10 -12.67
N ASN A 106 1.03 9.77 -12.53
CA ASN A 106 -0.16 8.92 -12.47
C ASN A 106 -1.02 9.24 -11.25
N LEU A 107 -0.43 9.49 -10.08
CA LEU A 107 -1.13 9.91 -8.88
C LEU A 107 -1.92 11.19 -9.10
N ALA A 108 -1.30 12.20 -9.73
CA ALA A 108 -1.94 13.47 -10.06
C ALA A 108 -3.06 13.33 -11.12
N LEU A 109 -2.97 12.30 -11.97
CA LEU A 109 -3.99 11.93 -12.95
C LEU A 109 -5.08 11.02 -12.38
N GLU A 110 -5.00 10.67 -11.11
CA GLU A 110 -5.90 9.74 -10.40
C GLU A 110 -5.85 8.29 -10.93
N ASP A 111 -4.77 7.91 -11.63
CA ASP A 111 -4.48 6.50 -11.95
C ASP A 111 -3.69 5.87 -10.79
N TYR A 112 -4.39 5.53 -9.73
CA TYR A 112 -3.79 5.06 -8.47
C TYR A 112 -3.10 3.70 -8.62
N SER A 113 -3.61 2.83 -9.49
CA SER A 113 -3.02 1.52 -9.75
C SER A 113 -1.67 1.64 -10.46
N ALA A 114 -1.59 2.45 -11.52
CA ALA A 114 -0.32 2.72 -12.19
C ALA A 114 0.65 3.48 -11.28
N ALA A 115 0.15 4.42 -10.47
CA ALA A 115 0.96 5.15 -9.50
C ALA A 115 1.60 4.19 -8.48
N GLY A 116 0.81 3.30 -7.87
CA GLY A 116 1.29 2.29 -6.93
C GLY A 116 2.38 1.41 -7.55
N THR A 117 2.11 0.85 -8.72
CA THR A 117 3.08 0.01 -9.46
C THR A 117 4.42 0.74 -9.68
N HIS A 118 4.38 2.00 -10.08
CA HIS A 118 5.60 2.76 -10.33
C HIS A 118 6.31 3.18 -9.04
N PHE A 119 5.59 3.47 -7.94
CA PHE A 119 6.22 3.69 -6.63
C PHE A 119 6.94 2.43 -6.15
N ASP A 120 6.31 1.25 -6.26
CA ASP A 120 6.90 -0.01 -5.86
C ASP A 120 8.17 -0.32 -6.65
N HIS A 121 8.14 -0.16 -7.98
CA HIS A 121 9.35 -0.31 -8.81
C HIS A 121 10.44 0.70 -8.45
N ALA A 122 10.09 1.92 -8.12
CA ALA A 122 11.07 2.93 -7.67
C ALA A 122 11.72 2.51 -6.34
N ALA A 123 10.95 1.97 -5.40
CA ALA A 123 11.42 1.48 -4.11
C ALA A 123 12.24 0.20 -4.24
N GLU A 124 11.85 -0.76 -5.09
CA GLU A 124 12.64 -1.96 -5.40
C GLU A 124 14.02 -1.60 -5.93
N LEU A 125 14.10 -0.64 -6.85
CA LEU A 125 15.35 -0.17 -7.41
C LEU A 125 16.17 0.66 -6.41
N ARG A 126 15.50 1.41 -5.54
CA ARG A 126 16.13 2.30 -4.57
C ARG A 126 15.33 2.32 -3.25
N PRO A 127 15.67 1.46 -2.28
CA PRO A 127 14.88 1.23 -1.06
C PRO A 127 14.55 2.48 -0.24
N ILE A 128 15.37 3.53 -0.27
CA ILE A 128 15.06 4.77 0.46
C ILE A 128 13.77 5.45 -0.05
N TYR A 129 13.36 5.21 -1.31
CA TYR A 129 12.14 5.79 -1.86
C TYR A 129 10.86 5.24 -1.20
N GLU A 130 10.90 4.03 -0.62
CA GLU A 130 9.80 3.52 0.20
C GLU A 130 9.44 4.51 1.32
N PHE A 131 10.46 5.02 2.02
CA PHE A 131 10.28 5.95 3.14
C PHE A 131 10.04 7.39 2.67
N GLU A 132 10.72 7.84 1.60
CA GLU A 132 10.54 9.19 1.08
C GLU A 132 9.13 9.42 0.51
N ASP A 133 8.51 8.39 -0.08
CA ASP A 133 7.22 8.49 -0.75
C ASP A 133 6.05 8.01 0.12
N GLN A 134 6.32 7.38 1.29
CA GLN A 134 5.32 6.86 2.21
C GLN A 134 4.24 7.89 2.53
N GLY A 135 4.63 9.10 2.95
CA GLY A 135 3.67 10.12 3.35
C GLY A 135 2.80 10.66 2.19
N ILE A 136 3.24 10.52 0.94
CA ILE A 136 2.45 10.87 -0.26
C ILE A 136 1.43 9.77 -0.51
N ARG A 137 1.87 8.51 -0.51
CA ARG A 137 1.04 7.33 -0.72
C ARG A 137 -0.04 7.21 0.37
N GLU A 138 0.33 7.39 1.63
CA GLU A 138 -0.59 7.31 2.76
C GLU A 138 -1.67 8.41 2.71
N ARG A 139 -1.31 9.64 2.34
CA ARG A 139 -2.32 10.72 2.16
C ARG A 139 -3.31 10.41 1.07
N ALA A 140 -2.88 9.88 -0.07
CA ALA A 140 -3.77 9.45 -1.13
C ALA A 140 -4.71 8.33 -0.65
N TRP A 141 -4.18 7.38 0.11
CA TRP A 141 -4.98 6.33 0.74
C TRP A 141 -6.05 6.90 1.68
N ILE A 142 -5.68 7.83 2.55
CA ILE A 142 -6.62 8.45 3.51
C ILE A 142 -7.75 9.19 2.78
N ASP A 143 -7.44 9.91 1.69
CA ASP A 143 -8.46 10.59 0.88
C ASP A 143 -9.41 9.59 0.25
N LEU A 144 -8.89 8.55 -0.39
CA LEU A 144 -9.69 7.49 -1.03
C LEU A 144 -10.57 6.76 0.00
N TYR A 145 -10.01 6.38 1.14
CA TYR A 145 -10.76 5.73 2.22
C TYR A 145 -11.90 6.63 2.74
N GLY A 146 -11.59 7.92 2.92
CA GLY A 146 -12.58 8.92 3.34
C GLY A 146 -13.72 9.12 2.32
N ARG A 147 -13.43 8.96 1.02
CA ARG A 147 -14.42 9.02 -0.06
C ARG A 147 -15.28 7.75 -0.15
N ALA A 148 -14.69 6.58 0.10
CA ALA A 148 -15.38 5.29 0.00
C ALA A 148 -16.26 4.97 1.21
N SER A 149 -15.84 5.33 2.43
CA SER A 149 -16.54 4.97 3.67
C SER A 149 -18.00 5.42 3.74
N PRO A 150 -18.39 6.63 3.33
CA PRO A 150 -19.79 7.05 3.29
C PRO A 150 -20.65 6.22 2.32
N LEU A 151 -20.07 5.74 1.22
CA LEU A 151 -20.76 4.89 0.25
C LEU A 151 -21.11 3.53 0.86
N VAL A 152 -20.18 2.95 1.64
CA VAL A 152 -20.46 1.70 2.40
C VAL A 152 -21.61 1.92 3.38
N SER A 153 -21.61 3.03 4.11
CA SER A 153 -22.67 3.38 5.05
C SER A 153 -24.03 3.56 4.36
N ALA A 154 -24.03 3.98 3.09
CA ALA A 154 -25.22 4.12 2.25
C ALA A 154 -25.63 2.79 1.58
N GLY A 155 -24.83 1.73 1.66
CA GLY A 155 -25.04 0.47 0.97
C GLY A 155 -24.67 0.48 -0.51
N ASP A 156 -23.99 1.54 -0.99
CA ASP A 156 -23.54 1.69 -2.37
C ASP A 156 -22.17 1.01 -2.56
N TYR A 157 -22.21 -0.32 -2.51
CA TYR A 157 -20.99 -1.13 -2.61
C TYR A 157 -20.37 -1.08 -4.02
N GLU A 158 -21.18 -0.93 -5.06
CA GLU A 158 -20.71 -0.84 -6.43
C GLU A 158 -19.80 0.39 -6.64
N ALA A 159 -20.16 1.51 -6.04
CA ALA A 159 -19.34 2.72 -6.07
C ALA A 159 -18.17 2.68 -5.07
N ALA A 160 -18.31 2.00 -3.92
CA ALA A 160 -17.28 1.95 -2.89
C ALA A 160 -16.09 1.06 -3.26
N VAL A 161 -16.36 -0.12 -3.84
CA VAL A 161 -15.34 -1.14 -4.13
C VAL A 161 -14.17 -0.59 -4.93
N PRO A 162 -14.35 0.03 -6.11
CA PRO A 162 -13.22 0.50 -6.92
C PRO A 162 -12.40 1.59 -6.21
N ILE A 163 -13.01 2.36 -5.30
CA ILE A 163 -12.28 3.39 -4.55
C ILE A 163 -11.39 2.76 -3.48
N PHE A 164 -11.86 1.72 -2.77
CA PHE A 164 -11.03 0.97 -1.84
C PHE A 164 -9.93 0.17 -2.54
N GLU A 165 -10.22 -0.40 -3.72
CA GLU A 165 -9.20 -1.07 -4.54
C GLU A 165 -8.09 -0.10 -4.93
N ASN A 166 -8.43 1.12 -5.34
CA ASN A 166 -7.47 2.19 -5.60
C ASN A 166 -6.68 2.59 -4.35
N ALA A 167 -7.33 2.63 -3.17
CA ALA A 167 -6.63 2.89 -1.92
C ALA A 167 -5.58 1.80 -1.63
N ASN A 168 -5.93 0.53 -1.76
CA ASN A 168 -4.98 -0.57 -1.58
C ASN A 168 -3.88 -0.58 -2.65
N ALA A 169 -4.18 -0.20 -3.89
CA ALA A 169 -3.22 -0.14 -4.97
C ALA A 169 -2.16 0.96 -4.74
N ILE A 170 -2.55 2.11 -4.20
CA ILE A 170 -1.59 3.20 -3.93
C ILE A 170 -0.79 2.98 -2.64
N TYR A 171 -1.39 2.37 -1.60
CA TYR A 171 -0.72 2.11 -0.34
C TYR A 171 -1.30 0.89 0.38
N SER A 172 -0.56 -0.20 0.39
CA SER A 172 -1.00 -1.51 0.89
C SER A 172 -0.58 -1.82 2.34
N GLU A 173 -0.06 -0.83 3.07
CA GLU A 173 0.45 -1.01 4.43
C GLU A 173 -0.63 -0.85 5.52
N ARG A 174 -1.88 -0.63 5.13
CA ARG A 174 -3.02 -0.39 6.04
C ARG A 174 -4.12 -1.42 5.81
N PRO A 175 -4.62 -2.10 6.87
CA PRO A 175 -5.59 -3.19 6.73
C PRO A 175 -7.04 -2.72 6.52
N GLU A 176 -7.41 -1.47 6.87
CA GLU A 176 -8.80 -1.05 7.01
C GLU A 176 -9.60 -1.16 5.69
N ALA A 177 -9.00 -0.79 4.55
CA ALA A 177 -9.65 -0.93 3.26
C ALA A 177 -9.76 -2.41 2.83
N MET A 178 -8.75 -3.23 3.13
CA MET A 178 -8.77 -4.68 2.86
C MET A 178 -9.85 -5.38 3.68
N VAL A 179 -9.98 -5.04 4.97
CA VAL A 179 -11.03 -5.56 5.86
C VAL A 179 -12.42 -5.25 5.30
N THR A 180 -12.64 -3.99 4.89
CA THR A 180 -13.92 -3.55 4.33
C THR A 180 -14.21 -4.25 2.99
N LEU A 181 -13.22 -4.33 2.10
CA LEU A 181 -13.35 -5.05 0.83
C LEU A 181 -13.67 -6.53 1.05
N ALA A 182 -12.96 -7.20 1.98
CA ALA A 182 -13.21 -8.60 2.27
C ALA A 182 -14.67 -8.87 2.67
N GLN A 183 -15.23 -8.03 3.53
CA GLN A 183 -16.62 -8.13 3.96
C GLN A 183 -17.61 -7.91 2.81
N ILE A 184 -17.39 -6.86 2.01
CA ILE A 184 -18.23 -6.53 0.86
C ILE A 184 -18.15 -7.66 -0.17
N GLN A 185 -16.95 -8.08 -0.57
CA GLN A 185 -16.73 -9.11 -1.59
C GLN A 185 -17.31 -10.46 -1.17
N ALA A 186 -17.15 -10.86 0.11
CA ALA A 186 -17.78 -12.06 0.64
C ALA A 186 -19.32 -11.98 0.57
N SER A 187 -19.92 -10.84 0.90
CA SER A 187 -21.37 -10.64 0.84
C SER A 187 -21.92 -10.65 -0.57
N LEU A 188 -21.12 -10.21 -1.56
CA LEU A 188 -21.46 -10.23 -2.98
C LEU A 188 -21.21 -11.60 -3.66
N GLY A 189 -20.61 -12.56 -2.95
CA GLY A 189 -20.25 -13.86 -3.49
C GLY A 189 -18.94 -13.87 -4.31
N ASN A 190 -18.17 -12.80 -4.27
CA ASN A 190 -16.85 -12.70 -4.91
C ASN A 190 -15.78 -13.32 -3.99
N HIS A 191 -15.87 -14.63 -3.78
CA HIS A 191 -15.13 -15.35 -2.75
C HIS A 191 -13.61 -15.26 -2.89
N ASP A 192 -13.07 -15.36 -4.11
CA ASP A 192 -11.62 -15.30 -4.33
C ASP A 192 -11.07 -13.92 -3.94
N SER A 193 -11.69 -12.83 -4.39
CA SER A 193 -11.30 -11.46 -4.01
C SER A 193 -11.44 -11.22 -2.51
N ALA A 194 -12.47 -11.79 -1.86
CA ALA A 194 -12.61 -11.72 -0.41
C ALA A 194 -11.45 -12.41 0.30
N LEU A 195 -11.08 -13.62 -0.15
CA LEU A 195 -9.96 -14.39 0.42
C LEU A 195 -8.61 -13.68 0.24
N GLU A 196 -8.37 -13.05 -0.91
CA GLU A 196 -7.17 -12.25 -1.15
C GLU A 196 -7.07 -11.05 -0.18
N ASN A 197 -8.16 -10.30 -0.02
CA ASN A 197 -8.19 -9.18 0.92
C ASN A 197 -8.03 -9.63 2.37
N ILE A 198 -8.64 -10.76 2.77
CA ILE A 198 -8.44 -11.36 4.10
C ILE A 198 -6.97 -11.71 4.32
N ALA A 199 -6.34 -12.39 3.35
CA ALA A 199 -4.94 -12.80 3.45
C ALA A 199 -4.02 -11.58 3.60
N SER A 200 -4.26 -10.52 2.82
CA SER A 200 -3.49 -9.27 2.87
C SER A 200 -3.64 -8.56 4.21
N ALA A 201 -4.87 -8.43 4.73
CA ALA A 201 -5.11 -7.82 6.04
C ALA A 201 -4.42 -8.60 7.18
N LEU A 202 -4.51 -9.93 7.16
CA LEU A 202 -3.83 -10.78 8.14
C LEU A 202 -2.30 -10.70 8.04
N ALA A 203 -1.75 -10.57 6.83
CA ALA A 203 -0.31 -10.43 6.63
C ALA A 203 0.24 -9.15 7.29
N ILE A 204 -0.49 -8.03 7.21
CA ILE A 204 -0.11 -6.77 7.87
C ILE A 204 -0.01 -6.96 9.38
N ILE A 205 -1.04 -7.56 10.00
CA ILE A 205 -1.10 -7.74 11.46
C ILE A 205 -0.04 -8.72 11.97
N ASN A 206 0.33 -9.70 11.16
CA ASN A 206 1.34 -10.70 11.51
C ASN A 206 2.78 -10.28 11.12
N SER A 207 2.95 -9.11 10.51
CA SER A 207 4.28 -8.59 10.17
C SER A 207 4.97 -7.96 11.38
N ASP A 208 6.28 -7.87 11.33
CA ASP A 208 7.06 -7.20 12.38
C ASP A 208 6.75 -5.69 12.43
N LYS A 209 6.31 -5.09 11.33
CA LYS A 209 5.92 -3.67 11.25
C LYS A 209 4.87 -3.27 12.29
N ILE A 210 3.95 -4.18 12.66
CA ILE A 210 2.92 -3.90 13.68
C ILE A 210 3.53 -3.59 15.06
N ASN A 211 4.71 -4.10 15.35
CA ASN A 211 5.39 -3.91 16.63
C ASN A 211 6.18 -2.59 16.69
N GLU A 212 6.42 -1.96 15.54
CA GLU A 212 7.10 -0.67 15.41
C GLU A 212 6.12 0.50 15.47
N MET A 213 4.82 0.23 15.35
CA MET A 213 3.77 1.23 15.37
C MET A 213 3.44 1.68 16.81
N ASP A 214 2.78 2.84 16.91
CA ASP A 214 2.20 3.23 18.19
C ASP A 214 1.16 2.21 18.67
N SER A 215 1.10 1.99 19.98
CA SER A 215 0.29 0.94 20.59
C SER A 215 -1.21 1.09 20.33
N THR A 216 -1.70 2.32 20.13
CA THR A 216 -3.12 2.61 19.90
C THR A 216 -3.52 2.18 18.50
N THR A 217 -2.74 2.56 17.50
CA THR A 217 -2.96 2.14 16.09
C THR A 217 -2.83 0.62 15.95
N ALA A 218 -1.78 0.03 16.53
CA ALA A 218 -1.59 -1.42 16.51
C ALA A 218 -2.75 -2.19 17.15
N ALA A 219 -3.29 -1.71 18.28
CA ALA A 219 -4.44 -2.30 18.95
C ALA A 219 -5.71 -2.19 18.09
N SER A 220 -5.96 -1.01 17.51
CA SER A 220 -7.11 -0.78 16.64
C SER A 220 -7.09 -1.68 15.40
N TRP A 221 -5.93 -1.86 14.78
CA TRP A 221 -5.81 -2.75 13.63
C TRP A 221 -6.01 -4.22 13.98
N ARG A 222 -5.47 -4.67 15.13
CA ARG A 222 -5.71 -6.05 15.61
C ARG A 222 -7.19 -6.29 15.86
N GLU A 223 -7.90 -5.35 16.50
CA GLU A 223 -9.34 -5.43 16.72
C GLU A 223 -10.12 -5.52 15.40
N GLN A 224 -9.80 -4.68 14.41
CA GLN A 224 -10.47 -4.70 13.11
C GLN A 224 -10.26 -6.02 12.34
N VAL A 225 -9.10 -6.63 12.49
CA VAL A 225 -8.73 -7.87 11.79
C VAL A 225 -9.16 -9.13 12.55
N GLU A 226 -9.60 -9.00 13.80
CA GLU A 226 -10.00 -10.15 14.67
C GLU A 226 -11.06 -11.05 14.02
N ILE A 227 -11.97 -10.49 13.24
CA ILE A 227 -13.02 -11.26 12.56
C ILE A 227 -12.54 -11.98 11.29
N MET A 228 -11.37 -11.65 10.77
CA MET A 228 -10.89 -12.15 9.46
C MET A 228 -10.69 -13.67 9.42
N PRO A 229 -10.16 -14.34 10.46
CA PRO A 229 -10.06 -15.80 10.46
C PRO A 229 -11.41 -16.50 10.33
N THR A 230 -12.44 -16.01 11.02
CA THR A 230 -13.81 -16.54 10.93
C THR A 230 -14.42 -16.25 9.55
N LEU A 231 -14.26 -15.03 9.03
CA LEU A 231 -14.73 -14.67 7.69
C LEU A 231 -14.06 -15.53 6.62
N ARG A 232 -12.77 -15.85 6.77
CA ARG A 232 -12.03 -16.73 5.86
C ARG A 232 -12.64 -18.13 5.81
N ALA A 233 -12.88 -18.73 6.99
CA ALA A 233 -13.48 -20.05 7.09
C ALA A 233 -14.88 -20.11 6.46
N GLN A 234 -15.70 -19.10 6.73
CA GLN A 234 -17.04 -18.95 6.12
C GLN A 234 -16.98 -18.75 4.62
N THR A 235 -16.02 -17.95 4.13
CA THR A 235 -15.84 -17.70 2.70
C THR A 235 -15.40 -18.97 1.96
N PHE A 236 -14.50 -19.77 2.53
CA PHE A 236 -14.16 -21.08 1.96
C PHE A 236 -15.40 -21.98 1.85
N ALA A 237 -16.21 -22.06 2.91
CA ALA A 237 -17.42 -22.85 2.89
C ALA A 237 -18.43 -22.37 1.82
N ALA A 238 -18.64 -21.06 1.71
CA ALA A 238 -19.51 -20.45 0.71
C ALA A 238 -19.01 -20.65 -0.73
N ALA A 239 -17.70 -20.72 -0.91
CA ALA A 239 -17.04 -21.02 -2.20
C ALA A 239 -17.09 -22.52 -2.57
N GLY A 240 -17.62 -23.40 -1.68
CA GLY A 240 -17.60 -24.85 -1.87
C GLY A 240 -16.22 -25.48 -1.64
N ARG A 241 -15.28 -24.75 -1.05
CA ARG A 241 -13.91 -25.19 -0.70
C ARG A 241 -13.94 -25.81 0.70
N PHE A 242 -14.62 -26.95 0.81
CA PHE A 242 -14.98 -27.54 2.11
C PHE A 242 -13.78 -28.03 2.91
N GLU A 243 -12.77 -28.63 2.27
CA GLU A 243 -11.55 -29.08 2.95
C GLU A 243 -10.82 -27.93 3.62
N GLU A 244 -10.68 -26.79 2.95
CA GLU A 244 -10.03 -25.58 3.48
C GLU A 244 -10.90 -24.94 4.57
N ALA A 245 -12.22 -24.98 4.42
CA ALA A 245 -13.13 -24.51 5.45
C ALA A 245 -13.02 -25.35 6.73
N VAL A 246 -12.96 -26.69 6.61
CA VAL A 246 -12.75 -27.59 7.75
C VAL A 246 -11.43 -27.30 8.46
N GLU A 247 -10.33 -27.14 7.72
CA GLU A 247 -9.04 -26.81 8.31
C GLU A 247 -9.10 -25.48 9.05
N ALA A 248 -9.68 -24.44 8.43
CA ALA A 248 -9.81 -23.13 9.03
C ALA A 248 -10.68 -23.15 10.30
N PHE A 249 -11.85 -23.81 10.28
CA PHE A 249 -12.70 -23.91 11.47
C PHE A 249 -12.09 -24.77 12.57
N ARG A 250 -11.34 -25.84 12.25
CA ARG A 250 -10.59 -26.60 13.26
C ARG A 250 -9.55 -25.73 13.96
N GLY A 251 -8.88 -24.86 13.21
CA GLY A 251 -7.94 -23.89 13.79
C GLY A 251 -8.63 -22.93 14.77
N LEU A 252 -9.82 -22.42 14.43
CA LEU A 252 -10.60 -21.54 15.30
C LEU A 252 -11.04 -22.24 16.59
N VAL A 253 -11.62 -23.42 16.48
CA VAL A 253 -12.06 -24.25 17.65
C VAL A 253 -10.86 -24.64 18.53
N ALA A 254 -9.69 -24.91 17.93
CA ALA A 254 -8.49 -25.22 18.70
C ALA A 254 -7.94 -23.99 19.45
N ALA A 255 -8.10 -22.79 18.89
CA ALA A 255 -7.69 -21.52 19.52
C ALA A 255 -8.66 -21.10 20.64
N ASP A 256 -9.97 -21.30 20.42
CA ASP A 256 -11.02 -21.04 21.40
C ASP A 256 -12.02 -22.22 21.43
N PRO A 257 -11.85 -23.18 22.37
CA PRO A 257 -12.78 -24.33 22.51
C PRO A 257 -14.20 -23.92 22.92
N ASP A 258 -14.43 -22.74 23.42
CA ASP A 258 -15.73 -22.21 23.81
C ASP A 258 -16.45 -21.49 22.65
N ASP A 259 -15.80 -21.35 21.48
CA ASP A 259 -16.43 -20.82 20.27
C ASP A 259 -17.41 -21.81 19.65
N LEU A 260 -18.63 -21.86 20.23
CA LEU A 260 -19.71 -22.72 19.78
C LEU A 260 -20.17 -22.41 18.34
N ILE A 261 -19.93 -21.21 17.83
CA ILE A 261 -20.30 -20.82 16.46
C ILE A 261 -19.39 -21.52 15.47
N SER A 262 -18.08 -21.44 15.67
CA SER A 262 -17.11 -22.14 14.83
C SER A 262 -17.24 -23.65 14.93
N ALA A 263 -17.47 -24.20 16.11
CA ALA A 263 -17.71 -25.63 16.30
C ALA A 263 -18.95 -26.10 15.53
N ARG A 264 -20.05 -25.38 15.60
CA ARG A 264 -21.28 -25.71 14.87
C ARG A 264 -21.10 -25.63 13.35
N ASN A 265 -20.37 -24.60 12.87
CA ASN A 265 -20.10 -24.44 11.44
C ASN A 265 -19.21 -25.58 10.94
N LEU A 266 -18.21 -26.00 11.71
CA LEU A 266 -17.36 -27.15 11.42
C LEU A 266 -18.18 -28.43 11.29
N ALA A 267 -19.02 -28.74 12.29
CA ALA A 267 -19.88 -29.91 12.27
C ALA A 267 -20.82 -29.90 11.05
N GLY A 268 -21.43 -28.76 10.72
CA GLY A 268 -22.30 -28.62 9.56
C GLY A 268 -21.57 -28.91 8.22
N ILE A 269 -20.34 -28.48 8.06
CA ILE A 269 -19.55 -28.76 6.86
C ILE A 269 -19.13 -30.22 6.79
N LEU A 270 -18.71 -30.83 7.91
CA LEU A 270 -18.35 -32.25 7.96
C LEU A 270 -19.55 -33.16 7.60
N ILE A 271 -20.75 -32.85 8.11
CA ILE A 271 -21.97 -33.53 7.69
C ILE A 271 -22.23 -33.38 6.19
N GLN A 272 -22.05 -32.18 5.64
CA GLN A 272 -22.23 -31.92 4.22
C GLN A 272 -21.23 -32.71 3.34
N MET A 273 -20.04 -32.94 3.83
CA MET A 273 -19.00 -33.77 3.20
C MET A 273 -19.24 -35.28 3.40
N GLY A 274 -20.21 -35.70 4.25
CA GLY A 274 -20.49 -37.08 4.58
C GLY A 274 -19.59 -37.68 5.68
N ASP A 275 -18.85 -36.83 6.39
CA ASP A 275 -18.01 -37.21 7.54
C ASP A 275 -18.80 -37.04 8.84
N GLU A 276 -19.73 -37.96 9.08
CA GLU A 276 -20.57 -37.96 10.29
C GLU A 276 -19.79 -38.33 11.58
N GLU A 277 -18.64 -39.03 11.44
CA GLU A 277 -17.81 -39.39 12.61
C GLU A 277 -16.95 -38.18 13.06
N GLY A 278 -16.60 -37.31 12.14
CA GLY A 278 -15.83 -36.08 12.41
C GLY A 278 -16.68 -34.92 12.92
N ALA A 279 -18.02 -34.98 12.74
CA ALA A 279 -18.96 -33.94 13.11
C ALA A 279 -19.40 -34.05 14.57
#